data_037a5c04f0663bf5cb8d6a81fbadbd5e
#
_entry.id   037a5c04f0663bf5cb8d6a81fbadbd5e
#
_cell.length_a   1.000
_cell.length_b   1.000
_cell.length_c   1.000
_cell.angle_alpha   90.00
_cell.angle_beta   90.00
_cell.angle_gamma   90.00
#
_symmetry.space_group_name_H-M   'P 1'
#
loop_
_entity.id
_entity.type
_entity.pdbx_description
1 polymer ?
#
loop_
_entity_poly.entity_id
_entity_poly.type
_entity_poly.pdbx_seq_one_letter_code
_entity_poly.pdbx_strand_id
1 'polypeptide(L)'
;MKNYFFLILVLVAASPTIAAEKPIVVVGSKTFTESYILAEILAQTIEDVGELKVQRRMGLGATGIIYESLKGGQIDIYPEYTGTISEVILKNSQLRSVEQINGALNSDHLRISESLGFSDSYALAMQKKVALEKSIVSLSDLKKYPDLRVGFTHEFIKRQDGYDALVKLYNLNFSNVKGMEHSLAYESLAERTLDLIEVYSTDAKISKYDLQTLKDDKKFFPQYLAVFVYRRDLATHFPKTWSAIQNLQGKINEEKMIELNAKVEIDSWSFERTAAYFLQKSTDQKSVAFDNFLKRTKEHLALVFISLIVAIIVGLPLGILAARFKFLAQGVLLLSGLMQTIPSLALLCFLIPIFGIGYVPAVVALFLYALLPIVRNTYLGLSTIDTRLIESAQTLGLTSFERLRLIELPIASPTILSGIKLSAVINVGTATLAAFIGAGGYGAIIVTGLALNNNQIILQGAIPSAILAIIVHVFFELIDRQFIPKGIRI
;
A
#
# COMPACT_ATOMS: atom_id res chain seq x y z
N MET A 1 -26.77 61.75 -15.77
CA MET A 1 -27.62 60.77 -15.07
C MET A 1 -28.64 60.22 -16.04
N LYS A 2 -28.41 59.13 -16.68
CA LYS A 2 -29.43 58.36 -17.43
C LYS A 2 -28.88 56.96 -17.71
N ASN A 3 -29.60 55.93 -17.22
CA ASN A 3 -29.71 54.57 -17.75
C ASN A 3 -28.51 53.63 -17.76
N TYR A 4 -28.21 53.03 -16.59
CA TYR A 4 -27.61 51.70 -16.47
C TYR A 4 -28.40 50.82 -15.49
N PHE A 5 -29.67 50.56 -15.81
CA PHE A 5 -30.55 49.77 -14.92
C PHE A 5 -31.32 48.68 -15.69
N PHE A 6 -30.76 48.11 -16.79
CA PHE A 6 -31.53 47.15 -17.57
C PHE A 6 -30.63 46.04 -18.21
N LEU A 7 -29.68 45.50 -17.46
CA LEU A 7 -28.90 44.33 -17.98
C LEU A 7 -28.57 43.30 -16.89
N ILE A 8 -29.43 43.09 -15.90
CA ILE A 8 -29.27 42.02 -14.87
C ILE A 8 -30.56 41.22 -14.73
N LEU A 9 -31.13 40.71 -15.79
CA LEU A 9 -32.30 39.82 -15.67
C LEU A 9 -32.49 38.85 -16.82
N VAL A 10 -31.41 38.27 -17.39
CA VAL A 10 -31.54 37.09 -18.32
C VAL A 10 -30.31 36.21 -18.19
N LEU A 11 -30.01 35.75 -16.98
CA LEU A 11 -28.96 34.71 -16.75
C LEU A 11 -29.38 33.74 -15.65
N VAL A 12 -30.66 33.44 -15.55
CA VAL A 12 -31.19 32.42 -14.63
C VAL A 12 -32.12 31.50 -15.44
N ALA A 13 -31.58 30.66 -16.29
CA ALA A 13 -32.28 29.47 -16.80
C ALA A 13 -31.35 28.61 -17.67
N ALA A 14 -30.20 28.21 -17.15
CA ALA A 14 -29.53 27.00 -17.58
C ALA A 14 -28.79 26.45 -16.35
N SER A 15 -29.56 25.89 -15.41
CA SER A 15 -28.96 24.98 -14.44
C SER A 15 -28.43 23.82 -15.25
N PRO A 16 -27.09 23.61 -15.29
CA PRO A 16 -26.60 22.34 -15.81
C PRO A 16 -27.22 21.28 -14.90
N THR A 17 -27.94 20.35 -15.47
CA THR A 17 -28.29 19.08 -14.83
C THR A 17 -26.97 18.48 -14.38
N ILE A 18 -26.59 18.68 -13.11
CA ILE A 18 -25.48 17.98 -12.48
C ILE A 18 -25.94 16.52 -12.50
N ALA A 19 -25.47 15.76 -13.49
CA ALA A 19 -25.64 14.32 -13.48
C ALA A 19 -25.09 13.87 -12.11
N ALA A 20 -25.97 13.28 -11.30
CA ALA A 20 -25.60 12.83 -9.96
C ALA A 20 -24.37 11.92 -10.11
N GLU A 21 -23.26 12.28 -9.47
CA GLU A 21 -22.05 11.45 -9.50
C GLU A 21 -22.42 10.07 -8.98
N LYS A 22 -22.04 9.02 -9.71
CA LYS A 22 -22.29 7.64 -9.28
C LYS A 22 -21.64 7.41 -7.93
N PRO A 23 -22.31 6.76 -6.98
CA PRO A 23 -21.72 6.38 -5.72
C PRO A 23 -20.45 5.56 -5.94
N ILE A 24 -19.50 5.65 -5.01
CA ILE A 24 -18.21 4.96 -5.11
C ILE A 24 -18.29 3.69 -4.27
N VAL A 25 -17.82 2.58 -4.85
CA VAL A 25 -17.50 1.35 -4.14
C VAL A 25 -15.98 1.14 -4.15
N VAL A 26 -15.42 0.79 -2.98
CA VAL A 26 -13.99 0.60 -2.82
C VAL A 26 -13.69 -0.89 -2.73
N VAL A 27 -13.00 -1.43 -3.74
CA VAL A 27 -12.54 -2.82 -3.79
C VAL A 27 -11.11 -2.91 -3.28
N GLY A 28 -10.88 -3.80 -2.29
CA GLY A 28 -9.57 -4.05 -1.71
C GLY A 28 -8.94 -5.37 -2.14
N SER A 29 -7.62 -5.52 -1.95
CA SER A 29 -6.91 -6.81 -2.05
C SER A 29 -5.78 -6.92 -1.03
N LYS A 30 -5.39 -8.17 -0.70
CA LYS A 30 -4.12 -8.47 -0.02
C LYS A 30 -2.93 -8.40 -1.00
N THR A 31 -1.71 -8.61 -0.49
CA THR A 31 -0.43 -8.44 -1.24
C THR A 31 0.06 -9.73 -1.92
N PHE A 32 -0.80 -10.57 -2.46
CA PHE A 32 -0.42 -11.77 -3.22
C PHE A 32 -1.25 -11.92 -4.49
N THR A 33 -0.71 -12.62 -5.48
CA THR A 33 -1.18 -12.68 -6.88
C THR A 33 -2.67 -12.95 -7.00
N GLU A 34 -3.15 -14.01 -6.37
CA GLU A 34 -4.54 -14.46 -6.49
C GLU A 34 -5.52 -13.42 -5.94
N SER A 35 -5.18 -12.77 -4.81
CA SER A 35 -6.01 -11.71 -4.23
C SER A 35 -6.13 -10.49 -5.17
N TYR A 36 -5.06 -10.13 -5.87
CA TYR A 36 -5.11 -9.07 -6.88
C TYR A 36 -6.00 -9.44 -8.07
N ILE A 37 -5.86 -10.68 -8.57
CA ILE A 37 -6.66 -11.18 -9.71
C ILE A 37 -8.16 -11.18 -9.35
N LEU A 38 -8.51 -11.76 -8.20
CA LEU A 38 -9.91 -11.85 -7.74
C LEU A 38 -10.52 -10.46 -7.49
N ALA A 39 -9.74 -9.54 -6.89
CA ALA A 39 -10.19 -8.16 -6.68
C ALA A 39 -10.39 -7.41 -8.00
N GLU A 40 -9.56 -7.68 -9.01
CA GLU A 40 -9.69 -7.06 -10.32
C GLU A 40 -10.87 -7.64 -11.12
N ILE A 41 -11.11 -8.95 -11.05
CA ILE A 41 -12.32 -9.59 -11.59
C ILE A 41 -13.57 -8.96 -10.98
N LEU A 42 -13.60 -8.83 -9.65
CA LEU A 42 -14.69 -8.18 -8.93
C LEU A 42 -14.88 -6.73 -9.36
N ALA A 43 -13.80 -5.94 -9.43
CA ALA A 43 -13.83 -4.54 -9.82
C ALA A 43 -14.42 -4.35 -11.24
N GLN A 44 -13.94 -5.13 -12.20
CA GLN A 44 -14.44 -5.07 -13.58
C GLN A 44 -15.87 -5.57 -13.70
N THR A 45 -16.29 -6.55 -12.89
CA THR A 45 -17.69 -7.01 -12.84
C THR A 45 -18.62 -5.90 -12.35
N ILE A 46 -18.20 -5.13 -11.33
CA ILE A 46 -18.99 -4.00 -10.82
C ILE A 46 -19.04 -2.86 -11.84
N GLU A 47 -17.93 -2.56 -12.51
CA GLU A 47 -17.85 -1.52 -13.55
C GLU A 47 -18.79 -1.80 -14.71
N ASP A 48 -18.96 -3.08 -15.11
CA ASP A 48 -19.85 -3.48 -16.21
C ASP A 48 -21.33 -3.22 -15.92
N VAL A 49 -21.73 -3.31 -14.66
CA VAL A 49 -23.11 -2.96 -14.25
C VAL A 49 -23.35 -1.45 -14.42
N GLY A 50 -22.32 -0.64 -14.24
CA GLY A 50 -22.39 0.80 -14.42
C GLY A 50 -23.21 1.56 -13.37
N GLU A 51 -23.65 0.90 -12.30
CA GLU A 51 -24.41 1.50 -11.18
C GLU A 51 -23.49 2.30 -10.25
N LEU A 52 -22.26 1.82 -10.06
CA LEU A 52 -21.26 2.37 -9.15
C LEU A 52 -19.97 2.77 -9.90
N LYS A 53 -19.21 3.70 -9.32
CA LYS A 53 -17.83 3.98 -9.69
C LYS A 53 -16.91 3.13 -8.81
N VAL A 54 -15.99 2.38 -9.40
CA VAL A 54 -15.07 1.54 -8.63
C VAL A 54 -13.79 2.29 -8.30
N GLN A 55 -13.43 2.29 -7.02
CA GLN A 55 -12.11 2.68 -6.56
C GLN A 55 -11.34 1.44 -6.11
N ARG A 56 -10.16 1.22 -6.66
CA ARG A 56 -9.28 0.09 -6.33
C ARG A 56 -8.30 0.49 -5.24
N ARG A 57 -8.28 -0.25 -4.13
CA ARG A 57 -7.26 -0.19 -3.06
C ARG A 57 -6.56 -1.52 -2.96
N MET A 58 -5.64 -1.74 -3.88
CA MET A 58 -4.93 -3.00 -4.02
C MET A 58 -3.69 -3.06 -3.11
N GLY A 59 -3.38 -4.28 -2.60
CA GLY A 59 -2.16 -4.53 -1.85
C GLY A 59 -2.14 -3.91 -0.44
N LEU A 60 -3.23 -4.04 0.30
CA LEU A 60 -3.39 -3.48 1.66
C LEU A 60 -2.67 -4.28 2.77
N GLY A 61 -1.68 -5.10 2.41
CA GLY A 61 -0.93 -5.91 3.37
C GLY A 61 -1.62 -7.22 3.75
N ALA A 62 -1.42 -7.66 5.01
CA ALA A 62 -1.92 -8.93 5.52
C ALA A 62 -3.38 -8.84 6.00
N THR A 63 -3.97 -10.01 6.30
CA THR A 63 -5.37 -10.21 6.71
C THR A 63 -5.89 -9.20 7.73
N GLY A 64 -5.12 -8.88 8.77
CA GLY A 64 -5.58 -7.95 9.81
C GLY A 64 -5.81 -6.53 9.31
N ILE A 65 -4.92 -6.01 8.44
CA ILE A 65 -5.01 -4.63 7.92
C ILE A 65 -6.23 -4.48 7.00
N ILE A 66 -6.44 -5.43 6.08
CA ILE A 66 -7.54 -5.34 5.13
C ILE A 66 -8.90 -5.54 5.84
N TYR A 67 -8.96 -6.44 6.83
CA TYR A 67 -10.18 -6.65 7.61
C TYR A 67 -10.59 -5.41 8.42
N GLU A 68 -9.65 -4.79 9.13
CA GLU A 68 -9.91 -3.54 9.85
C GLU A 68 -10.29 -2.40 8.90
N SER A 69 -9.73 -2.39 7.69
CA SER A 69 -10.10 -1.41 6.66
C SER A 69 -11.54 -1.59 6.16
N LEU A 70 -12.01 -2.84 6.05
CA LEU A 70 -13.40 -3.15 5.71
C LEU A 70 -14.35 -2.76 6.85
N LYS A 71 -14.02 -3.14 8.08
CA LYS A 71 -14.77 -2.81 9.29
C LYS A 71 -14.89 -1.30 9.51
N GLY A 72 -13.80 -0.58 9.25
CA GLY A 72 -13.76 0.89 9.33
C GLY A 72 -14.39 1.62 8.13
N GLY A 73 -14.96 0.90 7.14
CA GLY A 73 -15.61 1.50 5.97
C GLY A 73 -14.64 2.16 4.98
N GLN A 74 -13.38 1.82 5.03
CA GLN A 74 -12.36 2.35 4.11
C GLN A 74 -12.29 1.56 2.81
N ILE A 75 -12.74 0.31 2.83
CA ILE A 75 -13.08 -0.51 1.68
C ILE A 75 -14.48 -1.09 1.90
N ASP A 76 -15.13 -1.53 0.84
CA ASP A 76 -16.50 -2.07 0.90
C ASP A 76 -16.54 -3.56 0.67
N ILE A 77 -15.56 -4.13 -0.04
CA ILE A 77 -15.51 -5.54 -0.42
C ILE A 77 -14.08 -5.95 -0.80
N TYR A 78 -13.68 -7.18 -0.46
CA TYR A 78 -12.41 -7.78 -0.87
C TYR A 78 -12.48 -9.31 -0.91
N PRO A 79 -11.60 -10.01 -1.67
CA PRO A 79 -11.50 -11.47 -1.67
C PRO A 79 -10.77 -12.00 -0.44
N GLU A 80 -11.31 -13.04 0.18
CA GLU A 80 -10.76 -13.71 1.35
C GLU A 80 -11.10 -15.21 1.32
N TYR A 81 -10.65 -15.95 2.30
CA TYR A 81 -10.84 -17.40 2.39
C TYR A 81 -11.52 -17.78 3.71
N THR A 82 -12.46 -18.74 3.65
CA THR A 82 -13.25 -19.16 4.82
C THR A 82 -12.37 -19.60 5.99
N GLY A 83 -11.31 -20.38 5.73
CA GLY A 83 -10.37 -20.81 6.77
C GLY A 83 -9.65 -19.63 7.43
N THR A 84 -9.22 -18.64 6.65
CA THR A 84 -8.58 -17.42 7.20
C THR A 84 -9.56 -16.60 8.04
N ILE A 85 -10.82 -16.51 7.61
CA ILE A 85 -11.84 -15.79 8.39
C ILE A 85 -12.06 -16.49 9.74
N SER A 86 -12.19 -17.80 9.74
CA SER A 86 -12.43 -18.58 10.96
C SER A 86 -11.22 -18.57 11.90
N GLU A 87 -10.03 -18.86 11.39
CA GLU A 87 -8.84 -19.07 12.21
C GLU A 87 -8.18 -17.76 12.65
N VAL A 88 -8.11 -16.75 11.75
CA VAL A 88 -7.34 -15.53 12.01
C VAL A 88 -8.24 -14.38 12.47
N ILE A 89 -9.37 -14.16 11.78
CA ILE A 89 -10.26 -13.04 12.05
C ILE A 89 -11.13 -13.33 13.26
N LEU A 90 -11.90 -14.41 13.20
CA LEU A 90 -12.88 -14.78 14.25
C LEU A 90 -12.25 -15.61 15.38
N LYS A 91 -11.04 -16.15 15.17
CA LYS A 91 -10.31 -17.00 16.12
C LYS A 91 -11.17 -18.16 16.65
N ASN A 92 -11.97 -18.75 15.78
CA ASN A 92 -12.88 -19.85 16.10
C ASN A 92 -12.86 -20.90 14.97
N SER A 93 -12.05 -21.93 15.13
CA SER A 93 -11.85 -23.04 14.18
C SER A 93 -13.09 -23.94 13.97
N GLN A 94 -14.14 -23.77 14.79
CA GLN A 94 -15.38 -24.55 14.66
C GLN A 94 -16.33 -23.96 13.59
N LEU A 95 -16.12 -22.72 13.16
CA LEU A 95 -16.94 -22.07 12.15
C LEU A 95 -16.49 -22.51 10.74
N ARG A 96 -17.22 -23.44 10.14
CA ARG A 96 -16.83 -24.04 8.86
C ARG A 96 -17.82 -23.79 7.72
N SER A 97 -19.07 -23.42 8.00
CA SER A 97 -20.05 -23.11 6.97
C SER A 97 -20.18 -21.59 6.76
N VAL A 98 -20.62 -21.21 5.56
CA VAL A 98 -20.91 -19.81 5.20
C VAL A 98 -21.91 -19.19 6.18
N GLU A 99 -22.95 -19.95 6.57
CA GLU A 99 -23.99 -19.48 7.51
C GLU A 99 -23.41 -19.20 8.90
N GLN A 100 -22.55 -20.10 9.42
CA GLN A 100 -21.91 -19.93 10.72
C GLN A 100 -21.00 -18.71 10.73
N ILE A 101 -20.18 -18.54 9.69
CA ILE A 101 -19.28 -17.39 9.53
C ILE A 101 -20.10 -16.09 9.42
N ASN A 102 -21.16 -16.08 8.60
CA ASN A 102 -22.06 -14.93 8.47
C ASN A 102 -22.75 -14.57 9.78
N GLY A 103 -23.11 -15.57 10.59
CA GLY A 103 -23.66 -15.37 11.93
C GLY A 103 -22.68 -14.65 12.86
N ALA A 104 -21.41 -15.05 12.83
CA ALA A 104 -20.36 -14.44 13.65
C ALA A 104 -19.97 -13.03 13.17
N LEU A 105 -19.93 -12.77 11.86
CA LEU A 105 -19.60 -11.48 11.28
C LEU A 105 -20.71 -10.43 11.40
N ASN A 106 -21.92 -10.85 11.78
CA ASN A 106 -23.08 -9.96 11.84
C ASN A 106 -22.92 -8.80 12.85
N SER A 107 -22.17 -9.01 13.94
CA SER A 107 -21.84 -7.96 14.91
C SER A 107 -21.03 -6.80 14.31
N ASP A 108 -20.23 -7.09 13.30
CA ASP A 108 -19.41 -6.10 12.60
C ASP A 108 -20.11 -5.53 11.33
N HIS A 109 -21.38 -5.88 11.11
CA HIS A 109 -22.15 -5.51 9.90
C HIS A 109 -21.54 -6.02 8.60
N LEU A 110 -20.78 -7.11 8.68
CA LEU A 110 -20.09 -7.75 7.56
C LEU A 110 -20.77 -9.07 7.19
N ARG A 111 -20.51 -9.52 5.97
CA ARG A 111 -20.92 -10.83 5.46
C ARG A 111 -19.88 -11.37 4.47
N ILE A 112 -19.97 -12.67 4.21
CA ILE A 112 -19.27 -13.33 3.12
C ILE A 112 -20.26 -13.79 2.05
N SER A 113 -19.78 -13.83 0.81
CA SER A 113 -20.49 -14.44 -0.31
C SER A 113 -20.47 -15.96 -0.21
N GLU A 114 -21.23 -16.65 -1.05
CA GLU A 114 -20.97 -18.04 -1.35
C GLU A 114 -19.60 -18.22 -2.01
N SER A 115 -19.10 -19.48 -2.05
CA SER A 115 -17.82 -19.80 -2.63
C SER A 115 -17.73 -19.42 -4.11
N LEU A 116 -16.59 -18.89 -4.52
CA LEU A 116 -16.27 -18.63 -5.93
C LEU A 116 -16.09 -19.92 -6.74
N GLY A 117 -15.88 -21.09 -6.08
CA GLY A 117 -15.83 -22.39 -6.69
C GLY A 117 -14.53 -23.17 -6.49
N PHE A 118 -13.58 -22.64 -5.72
CA PHE A 118 -12.33 -23.31 -5.42
C PHE A 118 -11.91 -23.12 -3.95
N SER A 119 -10.95 -23.93 -3.54
CA SER A 119 -10.26 -23.82 -2.25
C SER A 119 -8.78 -23.57 -2.52
N ASP A 120 -8.22 -22.58 -1.83
CA ASP A 120 -6.78 -22.31 -1.86
C ASP A 120 -6.18 -22.65 -0.50
N SER A 121 -5.77 -23.92 -0.35
CA SER A 121 -5.28 -24.46 0.91
C SER A 121 -3.75 -24.31 1.02
N TYR A 122 -3.28 -24.19 2.25
CA TYR A 122 -1.85 -24.39 2.52
C TYR A 122 -1.42 -25.81 2.21
N ALA A 123 -0.22 -25.95 1.68
CA ALA A 123 0.48 -27.21 1.55
C ALA A 123 1.99 -27.01 1.80
N LEU A 124 2.72 -28.08 2.08
CA LEU A 124 4.18 -28.02 2.08
C LEU A 124 4.70 -28.66 0.78
N ALA A 125 5.71 -28.02 0.19
CA ALA A 125 6.30 -28.49 -1.06
C ALA A 125 7.83 -28.51 -0.99
N MET A 126 8.40 -29.43 -1.75
CA MET A 126 9.84 -29.56 -1.94
C MET A 126 10.14 -29.94 -3.39
N GLN A 127 11.41 -29.88 -3.80
CA GLN A 127 11.78 -30.32 -5.13
C GLN A 127 11.42 -31.81 -5.33
N LYS A 128 10.71 -32.11 -6.40
CA LYS A 128 10.24 -33.49 -6.72
C LYS A 128 11.35 -34.51 -6.70
N LYS A 129 12.52 -34.15 -7.24
CA LYS A 129 13.72 -35.02 -7.22
C LYS A 129 14.14 -35.37 -5.79
N VAL A 130 14.16 -34.38 -4.87
CA VAL A 130 14.56 -34.58 -3.47
C VAL A 130 13.51 -35.40 -2.73
N ALA A 131 12.22 -35.17 -2.98
CA ALA A 131 11.11 -35.94 -2.42
C ALA A 131 11.24 -37.42 -2.77
N LEU A 132 11.50 -37.72 -4.04
CA LEU A 132 11.69 -39.09 -4.53
C LEU A 132 12.95 -39.74 -3.93
N GLU A 133 14.10 -39.07 -3.94
CA GLU A 133 15.36 -39.55 -3.36
C GLU A 133 15.23 -39.90 -1.87
N LYS A 134 14.49 -39.11 -1.13
CA LYS A 134 14.27 -39.31 0.31
C LYS A 134 13.00 -40.10 0.64
N SER A 135 12.23 -40.53 -0.37
CA SER A 135 10.94 -41.21 -0.19
C SER A 135 9.99 -40.45 0.72
N ILE A 136 9.92 -39.11 0.57
CA ILE A 136 9.01 -38.21 1.29
C ILE A 136 7.77 -38.00 0.44
N VAL A 137 6.59 -38.46 0.91
CA VAL A 137 5.31 -38.38 0.19
C VAL A 137 4.28 -37.58 1.01
N SER A 138 4.36 -37.70 2.33
CA SER A 138 3.39 -37.09 3.27
C SER A 138 4.09 -36.21 4.30
N LEU A 139 3.29 -35.36 4.97
CA LEU A 139 3.77 -34.54 6.08
C LEU A 139 4.34 -35.38 7.24
N SER A 140 3.77 -36.55 7.48
CA SER A 140 4.27 -37.49 8.50
C SER A 140 5.68 -37.97 8.22
N ASP A 141 6.13 -38.06 6.94
CA ASP A 141 7.45 -38.52 6.59
C ASP A 141 8.56 -37.53 6.98
N LEU A 142 8.22 -36.23 7.10
CA LEU A 142 9.15 -35.18 7.47
C LEU A 142 9.79 -35.39 8.84
N LYS A 143 9.14 -36.12 9.72
CA LYS A 143 9.66 -36.45 11.06
C LYS A 143 11.05 -37.12 11.00
N LYS A 144 11.37 -37.83 9.91
CA LYS A 144 12.64 -38.50 9.72
C LYS A 144 13.80 -37.56 9.31
N TYR A 145 13.48 -36.31 9.02
CA TYR A 145 14.41 -35.32 8.43
C TYR A 145 14.41 -33.98 9.18
N PRO A 146 14.89 -33.95 10.44
CA PRO A 146 14.87 -32.72 11.25
C PRO A 146 15.82 -31.63 10.73
N ASP A 147 16.82 -32.01 9.93
CA ASP A 147 17.85 -31.11 9.41
C ASP A 147 17.43 -30.38 8.12
N LEU A 148 16.23 -30.61 7.62
CA LEU A 148 15.70 -29.87 6.47
C LEU A 148 15.68 -28.37 6.76
N ARG A 149 16.20 -27.58 5.82
CA ARG A 149 16.12 -26.12 5.85
C ARG A 149 14.74 -25.71 5.36
N VAL A 150 13.93 -25.15 6.23
CA VAL A 150 12.55 -24.83 5.91
C VAL A 150 12.32 -23.33 5.83
N GLY A 151 11.55 -22.88 4.83
CA GLY A 151 11.15 -21.49 4.63
C GLY A 151 9.63 -21.36 4.68
N PHE A 152 9.14 -20.48 5.55
CA PHE A 152 7.72 -20.21 5.73
C PHE A 152 7.47 -18.69 5.69
N THR A 153 6.26 -18.28 5.35
CA THR A 153 5.89 -16.86 5.47
C THR A 153 5.84 -16.45 6.94
N HIS A 154 6.11 -15.17 7.18
CA HIS A 154 5.97 -14.60 8.53
C HIS A 154 4.55 -14.74 9.08
N GLU A 155 3.54 -14.74 8.18
CA GLU A 155 2.14 -14.96 8.55
C GLU A 155 1.93 -16.39 9.00
N PHE A 156 2.34 -17.41 8.19
CA PHE A 156 2.18 -18.83 8.52
C PHE A 156 2.86 -19.22 9.84
N ILE A 157 4.04 -18.67 10.11
CA ILE A 157 4.76 -18.90 11.37
C ILE A 157 3.94 -18.45 12.59
N LYS A 158 3.16 -17.36 12.46
CA LYS A 158 2.43 -16.75 13.59
C LYS A 158 0.96 -17.16 13.69
N ARG A 159 0.42 -17.86 12.69
CA ARG A 159 -0.98 -18.28 12.67
C ARG A 159 -1.24 -19.38 13.68
N GLN A 160 -2.48 -19.43 14.23
CA GLN A 160 -2.92 -20.52 15.11
C GLN A 160 -3.03 -21.88 14.36
N ASP A 161 -3.40 -21.83 13.07
CA ASP A 161 -3.45 -22.96 12.13
C ASP A 161 -2.16 -23.08 11.29
N GLY A 162 -1.05 -22.50 11.76
CA GLY A 162 0.22 -22.42 11.08
C GLY A 162 1.29 -23.35 11.66
N TYR A 163 2.54 -22.88 11.64
CA TYR A 163 3.74 -23.66 11.92
C TYR A 163 3.70 -24.39 13.27
N ASP A 164 3.43 -23.69 14.38
CA ASP A 164 3.48 -24.29 15.71
C ASP A 164 2.46 -25.44 15.89
N ALA A 165 1.23 -25.24 15.37
CA ALA A 165 0.20 -26.26 15.40
C ALA A 165 0.53 -27.45 14.49
N LEU A 166 1.07 -27.19 13.30
CA LEU A 166 1.55 -28.21 12.37
C LEU A 166 2.63 -29.09 12.99
N VAL A 167 3.67 -28.46 13.54
CA VAL A 167 4.79 -29.14 14.20
C VAL A 167 4.31 -30.01 15.36
N LYS A 168 3.38 -29.49 16.16
CA LYS A 168 2.79 -30.23 17.29
C LYS A 168 2.00 -31.44 16.81
N LEU A 169 1.13 -31.31 15.80
CA LEU A 169 0.29 -32.42 15.30
C LEU A 169 1.11 -33.52 14.66
N TYR A 170 2.09 -33.15 13.84
CA TYR A 170 2.95 -34.10 13.10
C TYR A 170 4.17 -34.55 13.88
N ASN A 171 4.41 -33.98 15.07
CA ASN A 171 5.60 -34.24 15.92
C ASN A 171 6.89 -34.00 15.11
N LEU A 172 6.96 -32.84 14.44
CA LEU A 172 8.14 -32.39 13.68
C LEU A 172 9.09 -31.62 14.59
N ASN A 173 10.36 -31.57 14.19
CA ASN A 173 11.38 -30.78 14.90
C ASN A 173 12.42 -30.31 13.89
N PHE A 174 12.14 -29.19 13.22
CA PHE A 174 13.08 -28.60 12.28
C PHE A 174 14.10 -27.73 13.01
N SER A 175 15.37 -28.00 12.78
CA SER A 175 16.49 -27.24 13.38
C SER A 175 16.75 -25.89 12.69
N ASN A 176 16.26 -25.68 11.47
CA ASN A 176 16.53 -24.48 10.66
C ASN A 176 15.24 -23.96 9.98
N VAL A 177 14.57 -23.03 10.67
CA VAL A 177 13.34 -22.40 10.20
C VAL A 177 13.59 -20.93 9.87
N LYS A 178 13.26 -20.50 8.67
CA LYS A 178 13.39 -19.10 8.21
C LYS A 178 12.03 -18.51 7.86
N GLY A 179 11.78 -17.30 8.36
CA GLY A 179 10.66 -16.48 7.92
C GLY A 179 11.03 -15.68 6.68
N MET A 180 10.19 -15.69 5.63
CA MET A 180 10.44 -14.94 4.40
C MET A 180 9.15 -14.63 3.64
N GLU A 181 9.26 -13.84 2.58
CA GLU A 181 8.17 -13.59 1.66
C GLU A 181 7.90 -14.82 0.77
N HIS A 182 6.60 -15.08 0.52
CA HIS A 182 6.12 -16.25 -0.22
C HIS A 182 6.81 -16.43 -1.57
N SER A 183 6.91 -15.39 -2.37
CA SER A 183 7.51 -15.46 -3.71
C SER A 183 9.02 -15.76 -3.69
N LEU A 184 9.74 -15.32 -2.64
CA LEU A 184 11.18 -15.56 -2.47
C LEU A 184 11.48 -17.02 -2.03
N ALA A 185 10.53 -17.68 -1.37
CA ALA A 185 10.69 -19.05 -0.93
C ALA A 185 10.90 -20.01 -2.13
N TYR A 186 10.19 -19.78 -3.24
CA TYR A 186 10.34 -20.57 -4.47
C TYR A 186 11.74 -20.47 -5.09
N GLU A 187 12.32 -19.27 -5.13
CA GLU A 187 13.69 -19.09 -5.63
C GLU A 187 14.70 -19.73 -4.70
N SER A 188 14.54 -19.54 -3.40
CA SER A 188 15.40 -20.16 -2.39
C SER A 188 15.38 -21.70 -2.47
N LEU A 189 14.21 -22.27 -2.83
CA LEU A 189 14.10 -23.71 -3.08
C LEU A 189 14.78 -24.12 -4.39
N ALA A 190 14.62 -23.33 -5.46
CA ALA A 190 15.28 -23.57 -6.76
C ALA A 190 16.79 -23.47 -6.66
N GLU A 191 17.31 -22.49 -5.89
CA GLU A 191 18.74 -22.31 -5.60
C GLU A 191 19.30 -23.32 -4.57
N ARG A 192 18.46 -24.19 -4.03
CA ARG A 192 18.81 -25.18 -3.00
C ARG A 192 19.35 -24.55 -1.70
N THR A 193 18.94 -23.34 -1.39
CA THR A 193 19.21 -22.70 -0.09
C THR A 193 18.17 -23.12 0.96
N LEU A 194 17.00 -23.61 0.50
CA LEU A 194 15.96 -24.27 1.27
C LEU A 194 15.67 -25.65 0.69
N ASP A 195 15.09 -26.52 1.51
CA ASP A 195 14.71 -27.88 1.16
C ASP A 195 13.19 -28.08 1.15
N LEU A 196 12.45 -27.29 1.94
CA LEU A 196 11.00 -27.35 2.10
C LEU A 196 10.43 -25.95 2.28
N ILE A 197 9.30 -25.68 1.64
CA ILE A 197 8.57 -24.40 1.76
C ILE A 197 7.07 -24.64 1.94
N GLU A 198 6.36 -23.66 2.50
CA GLU A 198 4.91 -23.65 2.36
C GLU A 198 4.53 -23.04 0.99
N VAL A 199 3.43 -23.55 0.44
CA VAL A 199 2.86 -23.13 -0.82
C VAL A 199 1.35 -23.06 -0.69
N TYR A 200 0.69 -22.34 -1.60
CA TYR A 200 -0.75 -22.40 -1.77
C TYR A 200 -1.10 -23.41 -2.86
N SER A 201 -2.20 -24.16 -2.68
CA SER A 201 -2.58 -25.23 -3.62
C SER A 201 -2.83 -24.74 -5.06
N THR A 202 -3.16 -23.46 -5.22
CA THR A 202 -3.40 -22.79 -6.51
C THR A 202 -2.15 -22.10 -7.10
N ASP A 203 -1.00 -22.21 -6.46
CA ASP A 203 0.24 -21.58 -6.94
C ASP A 203 0.72 -22.17 -8.26
N ALA A 204 0.80 -21.37 -9.31
CA ALA A 204 1.31 -21.77 -10.62
C ALA A 204 2.80 -22.14 -10.59
N LYS A 205 3.55 -21.61 -9.62
CA LYS A 205 4.99 -21.87 -9.44
C LYS A 205 5.29 -23.31 -9.02
N ILE A 206 4.34 -24.05 -8.45
CA ILE A 206 4.49 -25.48 -8.14
C ILE A 206 4.89 -26.24 -9.40
N SER A 207 4.15 -26.05 -10.49
CA SER A 207 4.45 -26.67 -11.77
C SER A 207 5.72 -26.11 -12.41
N LYS A 208 5.93 -24.81 -12.35
CA LYS A 208 7.09 -24.12 -12.95
C LYS A 208 8.42 -24.61 -12.39
N TYR A 209 8.49 -24.86 -11.09
CA TYR A 209 9.72 -25.31 -10.40
C TYR A 209 9.78 -26.83 -10.20
N ASP A 210 8.89 -27.62 -10.81
CA ASP A 210 8.78 -29.08 -10.67
C ASP A 210 8.77 -29.52 -9.19
N LEU A 211 7.85 -28.92 -8.41
CA LEU A 211 7.73 -29.22 -6.99
C LEU A 211 6.75 -30.34 -6.74
N GLN A 212 7.01 -31.09 -5.68
CA GLN A 212 6.11 -32.07 -5.09
C GLN A 212 5.45 -31.46 -3.86
N THR A 213 4.13 -31.31 -3.90
CA THR A 213 3.34 -31.05 -2.70
C THR A 213 3.21 -32.31 -1.86
N LEU A 214 3.40 -32.19 -0.54
CA LEU A 214 3.32 -33.30 0.39
C LEU A 214 1.86 -33.52 0.83
N LYS A 215 1.46 -34.78 0.91
CA LYS A 215 0.11 -35.14 1.33
C LYS A 215 -0.09 -34.82 2.81
N ASP A 216 -1.13 -34.06 3.12
CA ASP A 216 -1.62 -33.83 4.48
C ASP A 216 -2.41 -35.04 4.96
N ASP A 217 -1.73 -36.07 5.45
CA ASP A 217 -2.27 -37.38 5.81
C ASP A 217 -3.07 -37.35 7.12
N LYS A 218 -2.93 -36.29 7.95
CA LYS A 218 -3.73 -36.08 9.17
C LYS A 218 -4.80 -35.02 9.02
N LYS A 219 -4.99 -34.47 7.82
CA LYS A 219 -6.01 -33.43 7.52
C LYS A 219 -5.90 -32.22 8.46
N PHE A 220 -4.69 -31.68 8.59
CA PHE A 220 -4.40 -30.54 9.43
C PHE A 220 -5.00 -29.25 8.87
N PHE A 221 -4.81 -29.03 7.58
CA PHE A 221 -5.29 -27.79 6.94
C PHE A 221 -6.80 -27.85 6.72
N PRO A 222 -7.55 -26.81 7.18
CA PRO A 222 -8.98 -26.70 6.89
C PRO A 222 -9.21 -26.36 5.41
N GLN A 223 -10.47 -26.35 5.00
CA GLN A 223 -10.81 -25.81 3.69
C GLN A 223 -10.74 -24.29 3.70
N TYR A 224 -10.12 -23.73 2.68
CA TYR A 224 -9.99 -22.30 2.44
C TYR A 224 -10.79 -21.92 1.18
N LEU A 225 -12.12 -22.04 1.23
CA LEU A 225 -12.96 -21.65 0.11
C LEU A 225 -12.83 -20.15 -0.15
N ALA A 226 -12.54 -19.79 -1.40
CA ALA A 226 -12.46 -18.40 -1.82
C ALA A 226 -13.84 -17.75 -1.82
N VAL A 227 -13.96 -16.60 -1.16
CA VAL A 227 -15.21 -15.84 -0.97
C VAL A 227 -14.92 -14.34 -1.09
N PHE A 228 -15.96 -13.51 -1.23
CA PHE A 228 -15.86 -12.08 -0.99
C PHE A 228 -16.35 -11.74 0.40
N VAL A 229 -15.57 -11.01 1.18
CA VAL A 229 -16.02 -10.38 2.43
C VAL A 229 -16.48 -8.96 2.10
N TYR A 230 -17.67 -8.59 2.55
CA TYR A 230 -18.29 -7.32 2.15
C TYR A 230 -19.12 -6.70 3.27
N ARG A 231 -19.30 -5.39 3.18
CA ARG A 231 -20.21 -4.64 4.04
C ARG A 231 -21.65 -4.93 3.64
N ARG A 232 -22.47 -5.22 4.62
CA ARG A 232 -23.87 -5.64 4.42
C ARG A 232 -24.71 -4.63 3.63
N ASP A 233 -24.41 -3.33 3.79
CA ASP A 233 -25.08 -2.23 3.10
C ASP A 233 -24.90 -2.27 1.57
N LEU A 234 -23.78 -2.79 1.06
CA LEU A 234 -23.52 -2.95 -0.37
C LEU A 234 -24.62 -3.79 -1.06
N ALA A 235 -24.95 -4.93 -0.50
CA ALA A 235 -25.96 -5.83 -1.07
C ALA A 235 -27.39 -5.24 -0.99
N THR A 236 -27.65 -4.41 0.02
CA THR A 236 -28.97 -3.81 0.25
C THR A 236 -29.19 -2.58 -0.64
N HIS A 237 -28.18 -1.72 -0.76
CA HIS A 237 -28.32 -0.47 -1.50
C HIS A 237 -28.11 -0.62 -3.01
N PHE A 238 -27.35 -1.64 -3.43
CA PHE A 238 -26.97 -1.84 -4.83
C PHE A 238 -27.28 -3.25 -5.33
N PRO A 239 -28.59 -3.61 -5.43
CA PRO A 239 -29.00 -4.98 -5.72
C PRO A 239 -28.58 -5.48 -7.11
N LYS A 240 -28.47 -4.60 -8.13
CA LYS A 240 -27.99 -4.98 -9.46
C LYS A 240 -26.51 -5.34 -9.42
N THR A 241 -25.71 -4.51 -8.78
CA THR A 241 -24.29 -4.77 -8.55
C THR A 241 -24.10 -6.04 -7.76
N TRP A 242 -24.89 -6.26 -6.70
CA TRP A 242 -24.81 -7.46 -5.90
C TRP A 242 -25.18 -8.71 -6.69
N SER A 243 -26.21 -8.66 -7.52
CA SER A 243 -26.57 -9.78 -8.41
C SER A 243 -25.44 -10.14 -9.38
N ALA A 244 -24.74 -9.15 -9.94
CA ALA A 244 -23.58 -9.38 -10.80
C ALA A 244 -22.42 -10.05 -10.04
N ILE A 245 -22.16 -9.64 -8.78
CA ILE A 245 -21.15 -10.27 -7.92
C ILE A 245 -21.53 -11.73 -7.63
N GLN A 246 -22.81 -11.99 -7.32
CA GLN A 246 -23.30 -13.34 -7.08
C GLN A 246 -23.13 -14.27 -8.28
N ASN A 247 -23.17 -13.75 -9.50
CA ASN A 247 -22.92 -14.52 -10.73
C ASN A 247 -21.49 -15.04 -10.86
N LEU A 248 -20.55 -14.55 -10.04
CA LEU A 248 -19.18 -15.09 -9.96
C LEU A 248 -19.08 -16.36 -9.11
N GLN A 249 -20.09 -16.65 -8.29
CA GLN A 249 -20.13 -17.83 -7.43
C GLN A 249 -20.06 -19.13 -8.25
N GLY A 250 -19.18 -20.04 -7.85
CA GLY A 250 -18.98 -21.31 -8.54
C GLY A 250 -18.37 -21.21 -9.95
N LYS A 251 -17.93 -20.03 -10.40
CA LYS A 251 -17.40 -19.82 -11.76
C LYS A 251 -15.90 -20.02 -11.90
N ILE A 252 -15.17 -20.02 -10.81
CA ILE A 252 -13.72 -20.20 -10.78
C ILE A 252 -13.44 -21.52 -10.08
N ASN A 253 -13.08 -22.56 -10.84
CA ASN A 253 -12.57 -23.80 -10.24
C ASN A 253 -11.05 -23.68 -10.01
N GLU A 254 -10.47 -24.65 -9.30
CA GLU A 254 -9.04 -24.68 -8.94
C GLU A 254 -8.15 -24.61 -10.18
N GLU A 255 -8.43 -25.39 -11.23
CA GLU A 255 -7.66 -25.39 -12.48
C GLU A 255 -7.67 -24.02 -13.16
N LYS A 256 -8.84 -23.36 -13.17
CA LYS A 256 -8.98 -22.01 -13.74
C LYS A 256 -8.18 -21.00 -12.90
N MET A 257 -8.16 -21.11 -11.58
CA MET A 257 -7.39 -20.22 -10.75
C MET A 257 -5.90 -20.39 -10.95
N ILE A 258 -5.41 -21.64 -11.02
CA ILE A 258 -4.01 -21.94 -11.38
C ILE A 258 -3.65 -21.36 -12.76
N GLU A 259 -4.53 -21.48 -13.75
CA GLU A 259 -4.33 -20.85 -15.06
C GLU A 259 -4.22 -19.32 -14.96
N LEU A 260 -5.10 -18.67 -14.21
CA LEU A 260 -5.07 -17.21 -14.03
C LEU A 260 -3.81 -16.76 -13.30
N ASN A 261 -3.40 -17.47 -12.25
CA ASN A 261 -2.15 -17.22 -11.53
C ASN A 261 -0.94 -17.38 -12.48
N ALA A 262 -0.93 -18.41 -13.34
CA ALA A 262 0.13 -18.63 -14.32
C ALA A 262 0.25 -17.49 -15.32
N LYS A 263 -0.87 -16.92 -15.80
CA LYS A 263 -0.85 -15.76 -16.71
C LYS A 263 -0.12 -14.56 -16.11
N VAL A 264 -0.29 -14.33 -14.82
CA VAL A 264 0.39 -13.22 -14.13
C VAL A 264 1.84 -13.60 -13.78
N GLU A 265 2.06 -14.73 -13.12
CA GLU A 265 3.36 -15.08 -12.51
C GLU A 265 4.37 -15.64 -13.52
N ILE A 266 3.90 -16.27 -14.59
CA ILE A 266 4.74 -16.89 -15.61
C ILE A 266 4.74 -16.06 -16.89
N ASP A 267 3.53 -15.70 -17.40
CA ASP A 267 3.37 -14.98 -18.66
C ASP A 267 3.50 -13.47 -18.52
N SER A 268 3.66 -12.95 -17.28
CA SER A 268 3.82 -11.52 -16.96
C SER A 268 2.65 -10.65 -17.45
N TRP A 269 1.43 -11.18 -17.44
CA TRP A 269 0.24 -10.38 -17.72
C TRP A 269 -0.09 -9.47 -16.54
N SER A 270 -0.71 -8.31 -16.84
CA SER A 270 -1.26 -7.48 -15.76
C SER A 270 -2.52 -8.12 -15.16
N PHE A 271 -2.85 -7.73 -13.92
CA PHE A 271 -4.05 -8.22 -13.24
C PHE A 271 -5.32 -7.83 -14.02
N GLU A 272 -5.36 -6.60 -14.57
CA GLU A 272 -6.47 -6.10 -15.37
C GLU A 272 -6.69 -6.94 -16.64
N ARG A 273 -5.60 -7.30 -17.32
CA ARG A 273 -5.65 -8.16 -18.52
C ARG A 273 -6.12 -9.56 -18.16
N THR A 274 -5.64 -10.10 -17.05
CA THR A 274 -6.01 -11.45 -16.60
C THR A 274 -7.48 -11.51 -16.19
N ALA A 275 -7.97 -10.49 -15.49
CA ALA A 275 -9.38 -10.36 -15.14
C ALA A 275 -10.27 -10.22 -16.38
N ALA A 276 -9.88 -9.38 -17.34
CA ALA A 276 -10.59 -9.22 -18.60
C ALA A 276 -10.64 -10.51 -19.42
N TYR A 277 -9.55 -11.29 -19.43
CA TYR A 277 -9.52 -12.62 -20.06
C TYR A 277 -10.54 -13.57 -19.42
N PHE A 278 -10.60 -13.62 -18.09
CA PHE A 278 -11.61 -14.42 -17.39
C PHE A 278 -13.04 -13.97 -17.73
N LEU A 279 -13.27 -12.66 -17.78
CA LEU A 279 -14.57 -12.06 -18.11
C LEU A 279 -14.85 -12.02 -19.62
N GLN A 280 -14.01 -12.60 -20.47
CA GLN A 280 -14.12 -12.66 -21.94
C GLN A 280 -14.25 -11.28 -22.60
N LYS A 281 -13.54 -10.27 -22.05
CA LYS A 281 -13.52 -8.91 -22.59
C LYS A 281 -12.35 -8.69 -23.55
N SER A 282 -12.57 -7.87 -24.59
CA SER A 282 -11.48 -7.36 -25.41
C SER A 282 -10.74 -6.23 -24.69
N THR A 283 -9.42 -6.33 -24.53
CA THR A 283 -8.59 -5.28 -23.92
C THR A 283 -7.65 -4.67 -24.95
N ASP A 284 -7.72 -3.35 -25.10
CA ASP A 284 -6.72 -2.59 -25.84
C ASP A 284 -5.53 -2.28 -24.91
N GLN A 285 -4.44 -3.04 -25.06
CA GLN A 285 -3.32 -3.11 -24.09
C GLN A 285 -2.51 -1.82 -23.97
N LYS A 286 -2.43 -1.00 -25.03
CA LYS A 286 -1.52 0.17 -25.02
C LYS A 286 -2.10 1.37 -24.29
N SER A 287 -3.41 1.58 -24.35
CA SER A 287 -4.06 2.71 -23.65
C SER A 287 -4.09 2.49 -22.15
N VAL A 288 -4.37 1.29 -21.67
CA VAL A 288 -4.50 0.96 -20.25
C VAL A 288 -3.16 1.13 -19.49
N ALA A 289 -2.04 0.71 -20.07
CA ALA A 289 -0.73 0.81 -19.44
C ALA A 289 -0.28 2.28 -19.26
N PHE A 290 -0.51 3.11 -20.28
CA PHE A 290 -0.15 4.53 -20.23
C PHE A 290 -1.04 5.29 -19.23
N ASP A 291 -2.34 5.04 -19.24
CA ASP A 291 -3.29 5.68 -18.33
C ASP A 291 -2.99 5.30 -16.85
N ASN A 292 -2.66 4.05 -16.60
CA ASN A 292 -2.22 3.60 -15.28
C ASN A 292 -0.92 4.30 -14.83
N PHE A 293 0.07 4.41 -15.71
CA PHE A 293 1.30 5.13 -15.41
C PHE A 293 1.04 6.61 -15.10
N LEU A 294 0.22 7.27 -15.90
CA LEU A 294 -0.14 8.67 -15.70
C LEU A 294 -0.89 8.89 -14.38
N LYS A 295 -1.80 7.97 -14.04
CA LYS A 295 -2.51 7.96 -12.76
C LYS A 295 -1.53 7.83 -11.58
N ARG A 296 -0.59 6.86 -11.63
CA ARG A 296 0.41 6.66 -10.57
C ARG A 296 1.34 7.87 -10.42
N THR A 297 1.68 8.52 -11.54
CA THR A 297 2.45 9.76 -11.53
C THR A 297 1.69 10.89 -10.80
N LYS A 298 0.43 11.10 -11.12
CA LYS A 298 -0.41 12.11 -10.46
C LYS A 298 -0.57 11.85 -8.96
N GLU A 299 -0.83 10.60 -8.58
CA GLU A 299 -0.93 10.18 -7.18
C GLU A 299 0.37 10.48 -6.42
N HIS A 300 1.52 10.12 -7.01
CA HIS A 300 2.84 10.33 -6.39
C HIS A 300 3.18 11.82 -6.22
N LEU A 301 2.95 12.61 -7.27
CA LEU A 301 3.14 14.05 -7.23
C LEU A 301 2.24 14.72 -6.20
N ALA A 302 0.97 14.31 -6.11
CA ALA A 302 0.04 14.87 -5.14
C ALA A 302 0.48 14.57 -3.70
N LEU A 303 0.92 13.35 -3.40
CA LEU A 303 1.48 12.98 -2.08
C LEU A 303 2.67 13.87 -1.71
N VAL A 304 3.65 14.00 -2.61
CA VAL A 304 4.87 14.79 -2.38
C VAL A 304 4.54 16.27 -2.23
N PHE A 305 3.74 16.83 -3.13
CA PHE A 305 3.48 18.26 -3.17
C PHE A 305 2.64 18.73 -1.97
N ILE A 306 1.57 18.01 -1.64
CA ILE A 306 0.69 18.40 -0.52
C ILE A 306 1.43 18.26 0.81
N SER A 307 2.14 17.16 1.04
CA SER A 307 2.91 16.99 2.27
C SER A 307 4.02 18.03 2.42
N LEU A 308 4.69 18.41 1.33
CA LEU A 308 5.72 19.44 1.34
C LEU A 308 5.13 20.83 1.63
N ILE A 309 4.01 21.19 1.02
CA ILE A 309 3.34 22.48 1.31
C ILE A 309 2.97 22.57 2.78
N VAL A 310 2.35 21.53 3.34
CA VAL A 310 1.98 21.51 4.76
C VAL A 310 3.25 21.62 5.64
N ALA A 311 4.33 20.93 5.25
CA ALA A 311 5.60 21.00 5.98
C ALA A 311 6.24 22.40 5.92
N ILE A 312 6.12 23.12 4.82
CA ILE A 312 6.58 24.50 4.70
C ILE A 312 5.73 25.42 5.58
N ILE A 313 4.41 25.32 5.48
CA ILE A 313 3.47 26.19 6.25
C ILE A 313 3.68 26.02 7.75
N VAL A 314 3.99 24.82 8.24
CA VAL A 314 4.22 24.53 9.66
C VAL A 314 5.69 24.72 10.03
N GLY A 315 6.60 24.25 9.22
CA GLY A 315 8.04 24.19 9.52
C GLY A 315 8.72 25.56 9.53
N LEU A 316 8.38 26.46 8.60
CA LEU A 316 8.94 27.82 8.60
C LEU A 316 8.58 28.58 9.88
N PRO A 317 7.31 28.70 10.31
CA PRO A 317 6.97 29.36 11.56
C PRO A 317 7.64 28.69 12.79
N LEU A 318 7.69 27.35 12.85
CA LEU A 318 8.36 26.66 13.95
C LEU A 318 9.86 26.95 13.98
N GLY A 319 10.54 27.00 12.85
CA GLY A 319 11.95 27.36 12.76
C GLY A 319 12.21 28.81 13.16
N ILE A 320 11.32 29.75 12.77
CA ILE A 320 11.37 31.17 13.17
C ILE A 320 11.16 31.28 14.70
N LEU A 321 10.16 30.59 15.24
CA LEU A 321 9.92 30.59 16.70
C LEU A 321 11.10 30.01 17.48
N ALA A 322 11.70 28.92 16.99
CA ALA A 322 12.90 28.35 17.59
C ALA A 322 14.08 29.34 17.58
N ALA A 323 14.25 30.11 16.49
CA ALA A 323 15.31 31.15 16.41
C ALA A 323 15.05 32.32 17.34
N ARG A 324 13.79 32.68 17.58
CA ARG A 324 13.40 33.81 18.47
C ARG A 324 13.44 33.46 19.95
N PHE A 325 13.07 32.24 20.31
CA PHE A 325 12.90 31.81 21.70
C PHE A 325 13.82 30.63 22.00
N LYS A 326 15.01 30.90 22.53
CA LYS A 326 16.05 29.89 22.82
C LYS A 326 15.54 28.71 23.67
N PHE A 327 14.60 28.95 24.59
CA PHE A 327 14.01 27.90 25.41
C PHE A 327 13.11 26.92 24.59
N LEU A 328 12.51 27.39 23.50
CA LEU A 328 11.73 26.55 22.61
C LEU A 328 12.60 25.78 21.60
N ALA A 329 13.79 26.32 21.26
CA ALA A 329 14.65 25.78 20.22
C ALA A 329 14.96 24.29 20.43
N GLN A 330 15.39 23.93 21.65
CA GLN A 330 15.72 22.53 21.96
C GLN A 330 14.51 21.61 21.84
N GLY A 331 13.35 22.03 22.37
CA GLY A 331 12.12 21.24 22.30
C GLY A 331 11.62 21.04 20.86
N VAL A 332 11.59 22.11 20.06
CA VAL A 332 11.14 22.06 18.65
C VAL A 332 12.06 21.19 17.80
N LEU A 333 13.37 21.36 17.94
CA LEU A 333 14.36 20.57 17.20
C LEU A 333 14.36 19.10 17.64
N LEU A 334 14.24 18.84 18.96
CA LEU A 334 14.15 17.47 19.49
C LEU A 334 12.90 16.75 18.98
N LEU A 335 11.72 17.37 19.11
CA LEU A 335 10.47 16.76 18.66
C LEU A 335 10.47 16.50 17.15
N SER A 336 10.91 17.49 16.36
CA SER A 336 11.04 17.30 14.90
C SER A 336 12.03 16.19 14.56
N GLY A 337 13.14 16.08 15.33
CA GLY A 337 14.16 15.04 15.15
C GLY A 337 13.64 13.65 15.51
N LEU A 338 12.91 13.52 16.64
CA LEU A 338 12.33 12.25 17.06
C LEU A 338 11.40 11.65 15.98
N MET A 339 10.64 12.48 15.28
CA MET A 339 9.76 12.01 14.20
C MET A 339 10.55 11.31 13.08
N GLN A 340 11.76 11.75 12.77
CA GLN A 340 12.60 11.09 11.76
C GLN A 340 13.31 9.83 12.24
N THR A 341 13.40 9.60 13.55
CA THR A 341 14.00 8.36 14.09
C THR A 341 13.02 7.18 14.06
N ILE A 342 11.73 7.45 14.00
CA ILE A 342 10.72 6.40 13.86
C ILE A 342 10.84 5.79 12.47
N PRO A 343 11.00 4.45 12.31
CA PRO A 343 10.98 3.82 10.98
C PRO A 343 9.70 4.18 10.22
N SER A 344 9.83 4.55 8.93
CA SER A 344 8.71 5.07 8.15
C SER A 344 7.50 4.12 8.07
N LEU A 345 7.73 2.83 7.90
CA LEU A 345 6.65 1.83 7.93
C LEU A 345 5.97 1.75 9.31
N ALA A 346 6.73 1.86 10.40
CA ALA A 346 6.17 1.88 11.75
C ALA A 346 5.31 3.13 11.97
N LEU A 347 5.78 4.31 11.52
CA LEU A 347 5.00 5.54 11.60
C LEU A 347 3.69 5.43 10.83
N LEU A 348 3.72 4.88 9.60
CA LEU A 348 2.51 4.63 8.82
C LEU A 348 1.54 3.72 9.60
N CYS A 349 2.01 2.62 10.19
CA CYS A 349 1.19 1.72 11.00
C CYS A 349 0.57 2.41 12.23
N PHE A 350 1.32 3.32 12.90
CA PHE A 350 0.78 4.09 14.05
C PHE A 350 -0.31 5.09 13.65
N LEU A 351 -0.29 5.57 12.41
CA LEU A 351 -1.28 6.52 11.92
C LEU A 351 -2.58 5.84 11.44
N ILE A 352 -2.55 4.55 11.12
CA ILE A 352 -3.73 3.79 10.66
C ILE A 352 -4.90 3.84 11.66
N PRO A 353 -4.73 3.58 12.98
CA PRO A 353 -5.84 3.63 13.92
C PRO A 353 -6.49 5.01 14.06
N ILE A 354 -5.77 6.08 13.72
CA ILE A 354 -6.22 7.47 13.88
C ILE A 354 -6.87 8.00 12.60
N PHE A 355 -6.23 7.76 11.46
CA PHE A 355 -6.61 8.35 10.16
C PHE A 355 -7.11 7.33 9.14
N GLY A 356 -7.11 6.05 9.49
CA GLY A 356 -7.40 4.98 8.57
C GLY A 356 -6.24 4.65 7.62
N ILE A 357 -6.55 3.99 6.48
CA ILE A 357 -5.58 3.68 5.42
C ILE A 357 -5.69 4.67 4.26
N GLY A 358 -4.67 4.71 3.40
CA GLY A 358 -4.67 5.46 2.15
C GLY A 358 -4.01 6.82 2.24
N TYR A 359 -4.60 7.80 1.56
CA TYR A 359 -3.95 9.07 1.25
C TYR A 359 -3.64 9.94 2.48
N VAL A 360 -4.60 10.07 3.41
CA VAL A 360 -4.48 10.98 4.57
C VAL A 360 -3.31 10.60 5.48
N PRO A 361 -3.22 9.36 6.03
CA PRO A 361 -2.09 8.99 6.88
C PRO A 361 -0.75 9.03 6.13
N ALA A 362 -0.74 8.77 4.82
CA ALA A 362 0.46 8.91 4.01
C ALA A 362 0.95 10.37 3.95
N VAL A 363 0.06 11.33 3.68
CA VAL A 363 0.40 12.77 3.68
C VAL A 363 0.89 13.22 5.06
N VAL A 364 0.24 12.76 6.15
CA VAL A 364 0.67 13.09 7.52
C VAL A 364 2.07 12.53 7.81
N ALA A 365 2.35 11.29 7.45
CA ALA A 365 3.68 10.70 7.63
C ALA A 365 4.76 11.47 6.85
N LEU A 366 4.51 11.73 5.57
CA LEU A 366 5.42 12.48 4.70
C LEU A 366 5.66 13.91 5.22
N PHE A 367 4.62 14.57 5.69
CA PHE A 367 4.71 15.88 6.36
C PHE A 367 5.65 15.83 7.57
N LEU A 368 5.47 14.85 8.46
CA LEU A 368 6.30 14.71 9.66
C LEU A 368 7.77 14.48 9.32
N TYR A 369 8.06 13.68 8.29
CA TYR A 369 9.44 13.47 7.81
C TYR A 369 10.06 14.70 7.17
N ALA A 370 9.25 15.49 6.44
CA ALA A 370 9.71 16.73 5.82
C ALA A 370 9.95 17.86 6.81
N LEU A 371 9.40 17.77 8.02
CA LEU A 371 9.37 18.87 8.97
C LEU A 371 10.77 19.22 9.49
N LEU A 372 11.58 18.23 9.91
CA LEU A 372 12.87 18.47 10.53
C LEU A 372 13.85 19.26 9.64
N PRO A 373 14.08 18.90 8.35
CA PRO A 373 15.02 19.66 7.54
C PRO A 373 14.59 21.13 7.37
N ILE A 374 13.29 21.39 7.24
CA ILE A 374 12.74 22.74 7.09
C ILE A 374 12.93 23.53 8.41
N VAL A 375 12.51 22.98 9.53
CA VAL A 375 12.63 23.60 10.86
C VAL A 375 14.11 23.89 11.19
N ARG A 376 14.98 22.88 11.03
CA ARG A 376 16.39 22.98 11.35
C ARG A 376 17.12 24.00 10.49
N ASN A 377 16.90 23.98 9.16
CA ASN A 377 17.56 24.93 8.27
C ASN A 377 17.01 26.34 8.41
N THR A 378 15.73 26.51 8.74
CA THR A 378 15.16 27.83 9.08
C THR A 378 15.78 28.37 10.38
N TYR A 379 15.87 27.55 11.42
CA TYR A 379 16.52 27.90 12.67
C TYR A 379 17.98 28.28 12.44
N LEU A 380 18.77 27.45 11.75
CA LEU A 380 20.18 27.68 11.48
C LEU A 380 20.37 28.95 10.64
N GLY A 381 19.62 29.11 9.56
CA GLY A 381 19.72 30.29 8.69
C GLY A 381 19.50 31.61 9.42
N LEU A 382 18.52 31.62 10.34
CA LEU A 382 18.25 32.82 11.16
C LEU A 382 19.25 33.01 12.31
N SER A 383 19.70 31.92 12.92
CA SER A 383 20.63 32.00 14.08
C SER A 383 22.08 32.31 13.73
N THR A 384 22.46 32.13 12.46
CA THR A 384 23.83 32.41 11.97
C THR A 384 24.02 33.81 11.39
N ILE A 385 22.96 34.64 11.38
CA ILE A 385 23.05 36.04 10.92
C ILE A 385 23.98 36.84 11.86
N ASP A 386 24.89 37.63 11.27
CA ASP A 386 25.79 38.49 12.04
C ASP A 386 25.00 39.49 12.91
N THR A 387 25.28 39.44 14.23
CA THR A 387 24.59 40.28 15.23
C THR A 387 24.70 41.78 14.91
N ARG A 388 25.81 42.20 14.29
CA ARG A 388 26.00 43.60 13.85
C ARG A 388 24.96 44.07 12.82
N LEU A 389 24.54 43.19 11.92
CA LEU A 389 23.45 43.51 10.96
C LEU A 389 22.11 43.68 11.69
N ILE A 390 21.87 42.88 12.71
CA ILE A 390 20.64 42.93 13.54
C ILE A 390 20.63 44.23 14.34
N GLU A 391 21.77 44.63 14.95
CA GLU A 391 21.93 45.86 15.72
C GLU A 391 21.79 47.10 14.83
N SER A 392 22.41 47.09 13.66
CA SER A 392 22.25 48.16 12.68
C SER A 392 20.82 48.38 12.24
N ALA A 393 20.08 47.30 12.00
CA ALA A 393 18.66 47.33 11.67
C ALA A 393 17.80 47.91 12.83
N GLN A 394 18.15 47.61 14.07
CA GLN A 394 17.51 48.17 15.26
C GLN A 394 17.77 49.65 15.40
N THR A 395 19.01 50.08 15.15
CA THR A 395 19.42 51.49 15.18
C THR A 395 18.66 52.31 14.13
N LEU A 396 18.34 51.70 12.97
CA LEU A 396 17.53 52.32 11.92
C LEU A 396 16.02 52.34 12.27
N GLY A 397 15.62 51.88 13.44
CA GLY A 397 14.22 51.92 13.91
C GLY A 397 13.32 50.83 13.35
N LEU A 398 13.88 49.78 12.72
CA LEU A 398 13.05 48.68 12.19
C LEU A 398 12.40 47.87 13.32
N THR A 399 11.09 47.67 13.23
CA THR A 399 10.35 46.78 14.11
C THR A 399 10.83 45.33 13.95
N SER A 400 10.55 44.47 14.92
CA SER A 400 10.93 43.05 14.88
C SER A 400 10.37 42.33 13.65
N PHE A 401 9.18 42.70 13.16
CA PHE A 401 8.56 42.13 11.98
C PHE A 401 9.21 42.64 10.68
N GLU A 402 9.48 43.96 10.59
CA GLU A 402 10.18 44.55 9.44
C GLU A 402 11.59 43.98 9.30
N ARG A 403 12.32 43.85 10.40
CA ARG A 403 13.64 43.25 10.45
C ARG A 403 13.61 41.80 9.98
N LEU A 404 12.64 40.99 10.45
CA LEU A 404 12.46 39.62 10.00
C LEU A 404 12.23 39.56 8.48
N ARG A 405 11.31 40.39 7.98
CA ARG A 405 10.89 40.35 6.58
C ARG A 405 11.94 40.93 5.62
N LEU A 406 12.55 42.06 5.97
CA LEU A 406 13.41 42.82 5.07
C LEU A 406 14.90 42.44 5.12
N ILE A 407 15.35 41.86 6.25
CA ILE A 407 16.75 41.56 6.48
C ILE A 407 16.99 40.08 6.77
N GLU A 408 16.35 39.55 7.80
CA GLU A 408 16.68 38.22 8.31
C GLU A 408 16.26 37.10 7.34
N LEU A 409 15.00 37.10 6.86
CA LEU A 409 14.51 36.09 5.90
C LEU A 409 15.26 36.14 4.57
N PRO A 410 15.52 37.30 3.95
CA PRO A 410 16.34 37.37 2.73
C PRO A 410 17.75 36.81 2.92
N ILE A 411 18.42 37.10 4.04
CA ILE A 411 19.77 36.59 4.34
C ILE A 411 19.74 35.09 4.63
N ALA A 412 18.74 34.62 5.35
CA ALA A 412 18.56 33.19 5.68
C ALA A 412 18.01 32.35 4.51
N SER A 413 17.51 32.99 3.43
CA SER A 413 16.80 32.29 2.35
C SER A 413 17.59 31.16 1.69
N PRO A 414 18.93 31.20 1.47
CA PRO A 414 19.68 30.09 0.90
C PRO A 414 19.61 28.84 1.77
N THR A 415 19.80 29.03 3.09
CA THR A 415 19.75 27.93 4.08
C THR A 415 18.35 27.38 4.22
N ILE A 416 17.32 28.23 4.24
CA ILE A 416 15.92 27.84 4.29
C ILE A 416 15.55 27.02 3.04
N LEU A 417 15.93 27.51 1.85
CA LEU A 417 15.65 26.83 0.59
C LEU A 417 16.37 25.48 0.51
N SER A 418 17.58 25.36 1.04
CA SER A 418 18.30 24.08 1.17
C SER A 418 17.51 23.08 2.04
N GLY A 419 16.89 23.53 3.12
CA GLY A 419 16.01 22.68 3.95
C GLY A 419 14.77 22.20 3.21
N ILE A 420 14.12 23.09 2.46
CA ILE A 420 12.94 22.77 1.64
C ILE A 420 13.32 21.79 0.51
N LYS A 421 14.43 22.03 -0.19
CA LYS A 421 14.98 21.14 -1.23
C LYS A 421 15.22 19.73 -0.67
N LEU A 422 15.90 19.64 0.47
CA LEU A 422 16.18 18.36 1.11
C LEU A 422 14.90 17.62 1.48
N SER A 423 13.92 18.32 2.07
CA SER A 423 12.61 17.75 2.39
C SER A 423 11.86 17.26 1.16
N ALA A 424 11.89 18.01 0.07
CA ALA A 424 11.23 17.63 -1.18
C ALA A 424 11.81 16.33 -1.76
N VAL A 425 13.15 16.21 -1.81
CA VAL A 425 13.85 15.02 -2.31
C VAL A 425 13.57 13.80 -1.42
N ILE A 426 13.62 13.98 -0.08
CA ILE A 426 13.27 12.92 0.89
C ILE A 426 11.82 12.45 0.65
N ASN A 427 10.88 13.38 0.49
CA ASN A 427 9.48 13.04 0.28
C ASN A 427 9.24 12.25 -1.01
N VAL A 428 9.96 12.51 -2.10
CA VAL A 428 9.83 11.70 -3.33
C VAL A 428 10.20 10.25 -3.05
N GLY A 429 11.28 9.99 -2.33
CA GLY A 429 11.70 8.62 -1.99
C GLY A 429 10.73 7.95 -1.00
N THR A 430 10.39 8.63 0.10
CA THR A 430 9.53 8.07 1.15
C THR A 430 8.07 7.89 0.71
N ALA A 431 7.58 8.67 -0.27
CA ALA A 431 6.25 8.51 -0.84
C ALA A 431 6.04 7.13 -1.50
N THR A 432 7.10 6.41 -1.89
CA THR A 432 6.98 5.03 -2.38
C THR A 432 6.47 4.08 -1.30
N LEU A 433 6.79 4.33 -0.03
CA LEU A 433 6.33 3.51 1.10
C LEU A 433 4.85 3.71 1.43
N ALA A 434 4.25 4.82 1.01
CA ALA A 434 2.83 5.07 1.18
C ALA A 434 1.93 4.04 0.47
N ALA A 435 2.47 3.32 -0.50
CA ALA A 435 1.77 2.22 -1.18
C ALA A 435 1.39 1.07 -0.24
N PHE A 436 2.19 0.79 0.81
CA PHE A 436 1.89 -0.27 1.78
C PHE A 436 0.60 -0.03 2.58
N ILE A 437 0.13 1.20 2.61
CA ILE A 437 -1.16 1.57 3.21
C ILE A 437 -2.21 2.00 2.17
N GLY A 438 -2.00 1.65 0.91
CA GLY A 438 -2.95 1.89 -0.18
C GLY A 438 -3.03 3.32 -0.69
N ALA A 439 -2.02 4.16 -0.47
CA ALA A 439 -2.01 5.54 -0.94
C ALA A 439 -1.64 5.70 -2.43
N GLY A 440 -1.25 4.62 -3.10
CA GLY A 440 -0.95 4.63 -4.53
C GLY A 440 0.46 5.11 -4.88
N GLY A 441 0.59 5.85 -5.98
CA GLY A 441 1.85 6.36 -6.49
C GLY A 441 2.76 5.29 -7.11
N TYR A 442 4.01 5.63 -7.39
CA TYR A 442 5.00 4.70 -7.96
C TYR A 442 5.30 3.51 -7.03
N GLY A 443 5.13 3.70 -5.72
CA GLY A 443 5.28 2.64 -4.74
C GLY A 443 4.34 1.46 -4.98
N ALA A 444 3.12 1.70 -5.49
CA ALA A 444 2.19 0.62 -5.79
C ALA A 444 2.74 -0.32 -6.87
N ILE A 445 3.47 0.21 -7.87
CA ILE A 445 4.13 -0.59 -8.90
C ILE A 445 5.28 -1.39 -8.28
N ILE A 446 6.08 -0.76 -7.39
CA ILE A 446 7.20 -1.42 -6.71
C ILE A 446 6.68 -2.57 -5.82
N VAL A 447 5.65 -2.33 -5.01
CA VAL A 447 5.06 -3.35 -4.12
C VAL A 447 4.47 -4.51 -4.94
N THR A 448 3.80 -4.22 -6.06
CA THR A 448 3.33 -5.25 -6.99
C THR A 448 4.50 -6.09 -7.53
N GLY A 449 5.58 -5.43 -7.96
CA GLY A 449 6.77 -6.13 -8.46
C GLY A 449 7.44 -6.99 -7.40
N LEU A 450 7.49 -6.54 -6.15
CA LEU A 450 7.98 -7.32 -5.00
C LEU A 450 7.10 -8.55 -4.74
N ALA A 451 5.78 -8.37 -4.72
CA ALA A 451 4.84 -9.48 -4.52
C ALA A 451 4.94 -10.56 -5.62
N LEU A 452 5.18 -10.14 -6.87
CA LEU A 452 5.37 -11.03 -8.01
C LEU A 452 6.81 -11.55 -8.14
N ASN A 453 7.74 -11.01 -7.35
CA ASN A 453 9.19 -11.20 -7.51
C ASN A 453 9.66 -10.93 -8.96
N ASN A 454 9.19 -9.83 -9.52
CA ASN A 454 9.46 -9.42 -10.89
C ASN A 454 10.24 -8.11 -10.93
N ASN A 455 11.56 -8.23 -11.16
CA ASN A 455 12.47 -7.09 -11.20
C ASN A 455 12.10 -6.05 -12.28
N GLN A 456 11.49 -6.47 -13.39
CA GLN A 456 11.08 -5.52 -14.44
C GLN A 456 9.94 -4.61 -13.94
N ILE A 457 8.98 -5.17 -13.21
CA ILE A 457 7.88 -4.38 -12.62
C ILE A 457 8.43 -3.47 -11.51
N ILE A 458 9.36 -3.96 -10.67
CA ILE A 458 10.02 -3.12 -9.65
C ILE A 458 10.68 -1.91 -10.31
N LEU A 459 11.44 -2.12 -11.39
CA LEU A 459 12.13 -1.05 -12.12
C LEU A 459 11.15 -0.05 -12.77
N GLN A 460 9.98 -0.50 -13.23
CA GLN A 460 8.94 0.40 -13.77
C GLN A 460 8.41 1.41 -12.74
N GLY A 461 8.48 1.10 -11.46
CA GLY A 461 8.15 2.04 -10.38
C GLY A 461 9.38 2.80 -9.85
N ALA A 462 10.50 2.11 -9.69
CA ALA A 462 11.72 2.67 -9.10
C ALA A 462 12.40 3.71 -9.99
N ILE A 463 12.51 3.45 -11.30
CA ILE A 463 13.16 4.38 -12.25
C ILE A 463 12.40 5.72 -12.34
N PRO A 464 11.07 5.77 -12.55
CA PRO A 464 10.34 7.03 -12.55
C PRO A 464 10.44 7.80 -11.23
N SER A 465 10.43 7.08 -10.09
CA SER A 465 10.62 7.71 -8.78
C SER A 465 12.00 8.37 -8.65
N ALA A 466 13.07 7.68 -9.08
CA ALA A 466 14.42 8.22 -9.08
C ALA A 466 14.58 9.43 -10.04
N ILE A 467 14.01 9.34 -11.23
CA ILE A 467 13.99 10.45 -12.20
C ILE A 467 13.26 11.66 -11.61
N LEU A 468 12.11 11.43 -10.95
CA LEU A 468 11.37 12.52 -10.30
C LEU A 468 12.20 13.18 -9.19
N ALA A 469 12.93 12.42 -8.38
CA ALA A 469 13.82 12.96 -7.35
C ALA A 469 14.92 13.87 -7.97
N ILE A 470 15.50 13.46 -9.10
CA ILE A 470 16.47 14.26 -9.85
C ILE A 470 15.80 15.53 -10.40
N ILE A 471 14.62 15.43 -10.99
CA ILE A 471 13.87 16.59 -11.51
C ILE A 471 13.60 17.59 -10.39
N VAL A 472 13.12 17.12 -9.24
CA VAL A 472 12.85 17.96 -8.05
C VAL A 472 14.14 18.61 -7.57
N HIS A 473 15.26 17.88 -7.51
CA HIS A 473 16.56 18.43 -7.13
C HIS A 473 16.99 19.56 -8.07
N VAL A 474 16.97 19.31 -9.39
CA VAL A 474 17.34 20.31 -10.42
C VAL A 474 16.39 21.52 -10.39
N PHE A 475 15.09 21.29 -10.21
CA PHE A 475 14.09 22.36 -10.09
C PHE A 475 14.44 23.33 -8.95
N PHE A 476 14.73 22.82 -7.76
CA PHE A 476 15.13 23.65 -6.63
C PHE A 476 16.49 24.32 -6.85
N GLU A 477 17.43 23.71 -7.58
CA GLU A 477 18.69 24.32 -7.96
C GLU A 477 18.50 25.53 -8.91
N LEU A 478 17.56 25.43 -9.83
CA LEU A 478 17.19 26.54 -10.70
C LEU A 478 16.54 27.68 -9.92
N ILE A 479 15.64 27.37 -8.97
CA ILE A 479 15.04 28.34 -8.05
C ILE A 479 16.15 29.05 -7.26
N ASP A 480 17.08 28.30 -6.69
CA ASP A 480 18.23 28.84 -5.95
C ASP A 480 19.04 29.84 -6.78
N ARG A 481 19.36 29.47 -8.03
CA ARG A 481 20.05 30.34 -8.95
C ARG A 481 19.29 31.60 -9.37
N GLN A 482 17.96 31.54 -9.41
CA GLN A 482 17.12 32.64 -9.89
C GLN A 482 16.73 33.61 -8.77
N PHE A 483 16.41 33.10 -7.58
CA PHE A 483 15.85 33.87 -6.48
C PHE A 483 16.89 34.34 -5.44
N ILE A 484 18.05 33.69 -5.35
CA ILE A 484 19.06 34.07 -4.38
C ILE A 484 20.11 34.98 -5.05
N PRO A 485 20.30 36.24 -4.53
CA PRO A 485 21.32 37.14 -5.03
C PRO A 485 22.72 36.55 -4.98
N LYS A 486 23.57 36.87 -6.00
CA LYS A 486 24.94 36.32 -6.12
C LYS A 486 25.82 36.53 -4.88
N GLY A 487 25.57 37.59 -4.11
CA GLY A 487 26.37 37.96 -2.93
C GLY A 487 26.08 37.15 -1.65
N ILE A 488 24.97 36.35 -1.60
CA ILE A 488 24.58 35.53 -0.43
C ILE A 488 24.36 34.05 -0.78
N ARG A 489 24.76 33.65 -2.01
CA ARG A 489 24.73 32.20 -2.37
C ARG A 489 25.81 31.46 -1.61
N ILE A 490 25.45 30.29 -1.07
CA ILE A 490 26.34 29.33 -0.41
C ILE A 490 26.96 28.41 -1.46
#